data_041a6411a025a71c507bf8eeafc9c96b
#
_entry.id   041a6411a025a71c507bf8eeafc9c96b
#
_cell.length_a   1.000
_cell.length_b   1.000
_cell.length_c   1.000
_cell.angle_alpha   90.00
_cell.angle_beta   90.00
_cell.angle_gamma   90.00
#
_symmetry.space_group_name_H-M   'P 1'
#
loop_
_entity.id
_entity.type
_entity.pdbx_description
1 polymer ?
#
loop_
_entity_poly.entity_id
_entity_poly.type
_entity_poly.pdbx_seq_one_letter_code
_entity_poly.pdbx_strand_id
1 'polypeptide(L)'
;MTACFFLNLTLHSSSASFTSQTNKKNPAVSSHSLLTLTPTQFPLRTPRFSRQVRVASTAMEAQKAESCGSAQAMKLLFVEMGVGYDQHGQDVTSAAMRACRDAITSNSIPAFRRGSIPGVTFGEMKLQIKLGVPHILQQSLDIEKVKSVFPYGKILNVEVVDGGLICSSGVVVEDMGDKNDDCYIVNAAVYIGY
;
A
#
# COMPACT_ATOMS: atom_id res chain seq x y z
N MET A 1 15.52 49.68 14.12
CA MET A 1 15.58 48.97 15.41
C MET A 1 14.45 47.94 15.40
N THR A 2 14.74 46.71 15.08
CA THR A 2 13.75 45.63 14.99
C THR A 2 14.23 44.50 15.90
N ALA A 3 13.50 44.29 16.97
CA ALA A 3 13.83 43.26 17.98
C ALA A 3 13.37 41.87 17.52
N CYS A 4 14.31 40.94 17.44
CA CYS A 4 14.04 39.51 17.28
C CYS A 4 13.70 38.91 18.64
N PHE A 5 12.49 38.37 18.76
CA PHE A 5 12.14 37.50 19.90
C PHE A 5 12.49 36.04 19.57
N PHE A 6 13.44 35.48 20.29
CA PHE A 6 13.70 34.05 20.32
C PHE A 6 12.80 33.39 21.38
N LEU A 7 11.90 32.52 20.96
CA LEU A 7 11.18 31.64 21.87
C LEU A 7 11.99 30.35 22.05
N ASN A 8 12.52 30.17 23.27
CA ASN A 8 13.13 28.92 23.73
C ASN A 8 12.02 27.98 24.20
N LEU A 9 11.78 26.89 23.46
CA LEU A 9 10.97 25.78 23.95
C LEU A 9 11.89 24.74 24.61
N THR A 10 11.80 24.66 25.94
CA THR A 10 12.40 23.60 26.75
C THR A 10 11.54 22.32 26.66
N LEU A 11 12.09 21.27 26.06
CA LEU A 11 11.51 19.93 26.08
C LEU A 11 11.74 19.27 27.45
N HIS A 12 10.66 19.04 28.19
CA HIS A 12 10.68 18.20 29.36
C HIS A 12 10.54 16.74 28.97
N SER A 13 11.59 15.98 29.16
CA SER A 13 11.60 14.52 29.03
C SER A 13 11.11 13.90 30.36
N SER A 14 9.90 13.33 30.34
CA SER A 14 9.40 12.52 31.45
C SER A 14 9.72 11.05 31.20
N SER A 15 10.71 10.55 31.89
CA SER A 15 11.01 9.11 31.98
C SER A 15 10.10 8.44 33.01
N ALA A 16 9.16 7.62 32.55
CA ALA A 16 8.37 6.74 33.42
C ALA A 16 9.14 5.44 33.67
N SER A 17 9.61 5.25 34.86
CA SER A 17 10.20 4.00 35.34
C SER A 17 9.11 2.99 35.73
N PHE A 18 9.11 1.85 35.06
CA PHE A 18 8.19 0.73 35.34
C PHE A 18 8.88 -0.18 36.40
N THR A 19 8.41 -0.15 37.65
CA THR A 19 8.83 -1.07 38.69
C THR A 19 8.03 -2.36 38.63
N SER A 20 8.72 -3.46 38.38
CA SER A 20 8.22 -4.82 38.46
C SER A 20 8.09 -5.24 39.92
N GLN A 21 6.89 -5.51 40.40
CA GLN A 21 6.65 -6.18 41.68
C GLN A 21 6.58 -7.70 41.49
N THR A 22 7.59 -8.38 41.98
CA THR A 22 7.59 -9.83 42.17
C THR A 22 6.81 -10.17 43.43
N ASN A 23 5.76 -10.97 43.33
CA ASN A 23 5.08 -11.54 44.50
C ASN A 23 5.34 -13.07 44.54
N LYS A 24 6.23 -13.47 45.44
CA LYS A 24 6.45 -14.87 45.87
C LYS A 24 5.34 -15.30 46.80
N LYS A 25 4.74 -16.45 46.56
CA LYS A 25 4.26 -17.38 47.59
C LYS A 25 3.96 -18.74 46.95
N ASN A 26 4.83 -19.73 47.25
CA ASN A 26 4.47 -21.14 47.30
C ASN A 26 3.83 -21.43 48.67
N PRO A 27 2.97 -22.47 48.81
CA PRO A 27 3.51 -23.77 49.18
C PRO A 27 2.76 -25.02 48.63
N ALA A 28 3.58 -26.07 48.56
CA ALA A 28 3.33 -27.45 48.97
C ALA A 28 2.33 -28.38 48.20
N VAL A 29 2.92 -29.29 47.49
CA VAL A 29 2.87 -30.78 47.60
C VAL A 29 1.49 -31.42 47.61
N SER A 30 1.18 -32.17 46.56
CA SER A 30 0.63 -33.53 46.69
C SER A 30 0.90 -34.37 45.42
N SER A 31 1.39 -35.57 45.74
CA SER A 31 1.82 -36.65 44.84
C SER A 31 0.65 -37.40 44.16
N HIS A 32 1.05 -38.18 43.15
CA HIS A 32 0.40 -39.34 42.54
C HIS A 32 -0.58 -39.12 41.39
N SER A 33 -0.14 -39.38 40.19
CA SER A 33 -0.51 -40.60 39.43
C SER A 33 0.23 -40.60 38.10
N LEU A 34 1.11 -41.58 37.91
CA LEU A 34 1.64 -41.98 36.60
C LEU A 34 0.49 -42.57 35.76
N LEU A 35 0.06 -41.86 34.77
CA LEU A 35 -0.69 -42.42 33.65
C LEU A 35 0.25 -42.54 32.46
N THR A 36 0.71 -43.73 32.20
CA THR A 36 1.43 -44.15 31.00
C THR A 36 0.48 -44.00 29.81
N LEU A 37 0.64 -42.93 29.04
CA LEU A 37 -0.04 -42.77 27.74
C LEU A 37 0.84 -43.47 26.70
N THR A 38 0.38 -44.60 26.18
CA THR A 38 0.92 -45.24 25.00
C THR A 38 0.71 -44.34 23.77
N PRO A 39 1.73 -44.13 22.92
CA PRO A 39 1.54 -43.38 21.69
C PRO A 39 0.76 -44.21 20.69
N THR A 40 -0.51 -43.88 20.50
CA THR A 40 -1.30 -44.40 19.39
C THR A 40 -0.82 -43.70 18.14
N GLN A 41 -0.11 -44.43 17.31
CA GLN A 41 0.27 -43.96 15.97
C GLN A 41 -0.99 -43.88 15.10
N PHE A 42 -1.43 -42.65 14.82
CA PHE A 42 -2.39 -42.42 13.76
C PHE A 42 -1.66 -42.42 12.42
N PRO A 43 -2.08 -43.19 11.43
CA PRO A 43 -1.51 -43.13 10.10
C PRO A 43 -1.89 -41.77 9.48
N LEU A 44 -0.90 -40.90 9.27
CA LEU A 44 -1.03 -39.70 8.48
C LEU A 44 -1.35 -40.07 7.02
N ARG A 45 -2.64 -40.17 6.72
CA ARG A 45 -3.12 -40.19 5.34
C ARG A 45 -3.03 -38.80 4.78
N THR A 46 -1.94 -38.48 4.13
CA THR A 46 -1.84 -37.29 3.30
C THR A 46 -2.77 -37.45 2.10
N PRO A 47 -3.77 -36.54 1.91
CA PRO A 47 -4.50 -36.53 0.67
C PRO A 47 -3.56 -35.96 -0.40
N ARG A 48 -3.09 -36.82 -1.29
CA ARG A 48 -2.42 -36.40 -2.52
C ARG A 48 -3.43 -35.70 -3.41
N PHE A 49 -3.61 -34.39 -3.23
CA PHE A 49 -4.26 -33.56 -4.21
C PHE A 49 -3.26 -33.25 -5.33
N SER A 50 -3.06 -34.23 -6.19
CA SER A 50 -2.45 -34.01 -7.49
C SER A 50 -3.53 -33.47 -8.44
N ARG A 51 -3.87 -32.21 -8.31
CA ARG A 51 -4.64 -31.52 -9.34
C ARG A 51 -3.64 -31.06 -10.39
N GLN A 52 -3.44 -31.90 -11.43
CA GLN A 52 -2.78 -31.44 -12.64
C GLN A 52 -3.62 -30.29 -13.23
N VAL A 53 -3.17 -29.07 -13.00
CA VAL A 53 -3.64 -27.92 -13.76
C VAL A 53 -3.08 -28.12 -15.18
N ARG A 54 -3.91 -28.64 -16.08
CA ARG A 54 -3.63 -28.56 -17.50
C ARG A 54 -3.69 -27.06 -17.85
N VAL A 55 -2.53 -26.42 -17.94
CA VAL A 55 -2.41 -25.14 -18.60
C VAL A 55 -2.67 -25.42 -20.08
N ALA A 56 -3.88 -25.13 -20.53
CA ALA A 56 -4.14 -25.00 -21.94
C ALA A 56 -3.38 -23.75 -22.38
N SER A 57 -2.23 -23.97 -23.00
CA SER A 57 -1.52 -22.91 -23.72
C SER A 57 -2.36 -22.58 -24.96
N THR A 58 -3.38 -21.75 -24.79
CA THR A 58 -3.98 -21.02 -25.88
C THR A 58 -2.94 -19.97 -26.24
N ALA A 59 -2.29 -20.12 -27.37
CA ALA A 59 -1.49 -19.08 -27.99
C ALA A 59 -2.43 -17.88 -28.18
N MET A 60 -2.38 -16.91 -27.27
CA MET A 60 -2.95 -15.60 -27.51
C MET A 60 -2.00 -14.92 -28.51
N GLU A 61 -2.40 -14.93 -29.75
CA GLU A 61 -1.91 -13.98 -30.74
C GLU A 61 -1.95 -12.58 -30.11
N ALA A 62 -0.78 -11.96 -30.02
CA ALA A 62 -0.64 -10.58 -29.65
C ALA A 62 -1.38 -9.74 -30.69
N GLN A 63 -2.65 -9.44 -30.45
CA GLN A 63 -3.33 -8.36 -31.13
C GLN A 63 -2.67 -7.07 -30.68
N LYS A 64 -1.76 -6.59 -31.50
CA LYS A 64 -1.22 -5.25 -31.48
C LYS A 64 -2.39 -4.29 -31.68
N ALA A 65 -2.94 -3.82 -30.58
CA ALA A 65 -3.87 -2.71 -30.60
C ALA A 65 -3.08 -1.46 -31.00
N GLU A 66 -3.18 -1.09 -32.26
CA GLU A 66 -2.80 0.22 -32.75
C GLU A 66 -3.79 1.24 -32.19
N SER A 67 -3.53 1.75 -30.98
CA SER A 67 -4.17 2.98 -30.52
C SER A 67 -3.42 4.15 -31.13
N CYS A 68 -3.97 4.69 -32.19
CA CYS A 68 -3.61 5.96 -32.79
C CYS A 68 -3.83 7.09 -31.78
N GLY A 69 -2.75 7.55 -31.18
CA GLY A 69 -2.64 8.73 -30.36
C GLY A 69 -1.16 8.91 -30.11
N SER A 70 -0.56 10.02 -30.53
CA SER A 70 0.87 10.31 -30.33
C SER A 70 1.17 10.43 -28.84
N ALA A 71 1.16 9.31 -28.15
CA ALA A 71 1.66 9.20 -26.78
C ALA A 71 3.15 9.51 -26.86
N GLN A 72 3.54 10.60 -26.25
CA GLN A 72 4.94 11.02 -26.16
C GLN A 72 5.71 9.84 -25.57
N ALA A 73 6.53 9.18 -26.40
CA ALA A 73 7.23 7.95 -26.05
C ALA A 73 8.10 8.21 -24.81
N MET A 74 7.85 7.44 -23.75
CA MET A 74 8.62 7.47 -22.53
C MET A 74 9.54 6.26 -22.52
N LYS A 75 10.82 6.46 -22.29
CA LYS A 75 11.72 5.35 -21.99
C LYS A 75 11.55 4.93 -20.55
N LEU A 76 10.84 3.82 -20.35
CA LEU A 76 10.54 3.30 -19.03
C LEU A 76 11.82 2.87 -18.31
N LEU A 77 11.96 3.26 -17.05
CA LEU A 77 13.04 2.84 -16.15
C LEU A 77 12.55 1.77 -15.18
N PHE A 78 11.47 2.05 -14.45
CA PHE A 78 10.90 1.13 -13.48
C PHE A 78 9.45 1.50 -13.18
N VAL A 79 8.78 0.62 -12.44
CA VAL A 79 7.41 0.80 -11.97
C VAL A 79 7.41 0.73 -10.45
N GLU A 80 6.82 1.72 -9.83
CA GLU A 80 6.58 1.75 -8.39
C GLU A 80 5.11 1.42 -8.11
N MET A 81 4.85 0.67 -7.07
CA MET A 81 3.51 0.23 -6.72
C MET A 81 3.19 0.61 -5.30
N GLY A 82 1.92 0.94 -5.06
CA GLY A 82 1.44 1.28 -3.73
C GLY A 82 -0.03 0.95 -3.56
N VAL A 83 -0.42 0.86 -2.30
CA VAL A 83 -1.80 0.61 -1.87
C VAL A 83 -2.22 1.71 -0.91
N GLY A 84 -3.43 2.20 -1.10
CA GLY A 84 -4.04 3.16 -0.18
C GLY A 84 -5.44 2.74 0.16
N TYR A 85 -5.87 3.06 1.36
CA TYR A 85 -7.22 2.78 1.81
C TYR A 85 -7.81 3.97 2.53
N ASP A 86 -9.14 4.04 2.52
CA ASP A 86 -9.91 5.00 3.29
C ASP A 86 -11.02 4.26 4.03
N GLN A 87 -10.85 4.15 5.35
CA GLN A 87 -11.76 3.44 6.22
C GLN A 87 -12.87 4.35 6.73
N HIS A 88 -12.55 5.63 6.95
CA HIS A 88 -13.48 6.61 7.50
C HIS A 88 -13.64 7.77 6.52
N GLY A 89 -14.89 8.29 6.42
CA GLY A 89 -15.24 9.33 5.46
C GLY A 89 -15.55 8.82 4.06
N GLN A 90 -15.11 7.61 3.71
CA GLN A 90 -15.42 6.91 2.46
C GLN A 90 -15.14 7.75 1.21
N ASP A 91 -13.94 8.33 1.16
CA ASP A 91 -13.44 9.10 0.04
C ASP A 91 -12.44 8.29 -0.80
N VAL A 92 -12.89 7.83 -1.96
CA VAL A 92 -12.03 7.09 -2.89
C VAL A 92 -10.84 7.92 -3.36
N THR A 93 -10.97 9.24 -3.44
CA THR A 93 -9.87 10.13 -3.82
C THR A 93 -8.78 10.13 -2.77
N SER A 94 -9.16 10.15 -1.48
CA SER A 94 -8.22 10.02 -0.37
C SER A 94 -7.49 8.68 -0.39
N ALA A 95 -8.19 7.58 -0.66
CA ALA A 95 -7.58 6.25 -0.83
C ALA A 95 -6.58 6.24 -2.00
N ALA A 96 -6.96 6.79 -3.16
CA ALA A 96 -6.08 6.88 -4.34
C ALA A 96 -4.84 7.76 -4.08
N MET A 97 -5.01 8.89 -3.38
CA MET A 97 -3.88 9.75 -3.00
C MET A 97 -2.92 9.03 -2.05
N ARG A 98 -3.43 8.24 -1.11
CA ARG A 98 -2.59 7.41 -0.22
C ARG A 98 -1.85 6.34 -0.99
N ALA A 99 -2.51 5.66 -1.95
CA ALA A 99 -1.87 4.68 -2.83
C ALA A 99 -0.71 5.28 -3.64
N CYS A 100 -0.92 6.48 -4.21
CA CYS A 100 0.14 7.19 -4.92
C CYS A 100 1.29 7.62 -4.01
N ARG A 101 1.01 8.09 -2.78
CA ARG A 101 2.06 8.42 -1.80
C ARG A 101 2.84 7.19 -1.39
N ASP A 102 2.18 6.07 -1.15
CA ASP A 102 2.82 4.80 -0.82
C ASP A 102 3.77 4.39 -1.96
N ALA A 103 3.31 4.43 -3.21
CA ALA A 103 4.12 4.11 -4.38
C ALA A 103 5.41 4.95 -4.46
N ILE A 104 5.34 6.27 -4.23
CA ILE A 104 6.50 7.17 -4.40
C ILE A 104 7.37 7.30 -3.15
N THR A 105 6.89 6.89 -1.96
CA THR A 105 7.64 6.97 -0.71
C THR A 105 8.36 5.67 -0.35
N SER A 106 7.85 4.54 -0.79
CA SER A 106 8.43 3.22 -0.50
C SER A 106 9.82 3.04 -1.12
N ASN A 107 10.07 3.73 -2.23
CA ASN A 107 11.35 3.66 -2.93
C ASN A 107 11.92 5.06 -3.19
N SER A 108 13.23 5.18 -3.14
CA SER A 108 13.89 6.40 -3.58
C SER A 108 14.16 6.31 -5.08
N ILE A 109 14.01 7.44 -5.80
CA ILE A 109 14.34 7.53 -7.22
C ILE A 109 15.81 8.00 -7.38
N PRO A 110 16.80 7.13 -7.17
CA PRO A 110 18.20 7.56 -7.14
C PRO A 110 18.73 7.95 -8.52
N ALA A 111 18.14 7.39 -9.58
CA ALA A 111 18.57 7.62 -10.96
C ALA A 111 18.49 9.11 -11.34
N PHE A 112 17.41 9.80 -10.96
CA PHE A 112 17.24 11.22 -11.24
C PHE A 112 17.98 12.12 -10.24
N ARG A 113 18.12 11.68 -8.98
CA ARG A 113 18.77 12.47 -7.92
C ARG A 113 20.28 12.57 -8.07
N ARG A 114 20.92 11.51 -8.54
CA ARG A 114 22.37 11.38 -8.58
C ARG A 114 22.99 11.60 -9.95
N GLY A 115 22.18 11.92 -10.97
CA GLY A 115 22.67 11.98 -12.33
C GLY A 115 23.21 10.62 -12.84
N SER A 116 22.61 9.53 -12.34
CA SER A 116 23.03 8.16 -12.70
C SER A 116 22.77 7.83 -14.17
N ILE A 117 21.90 8.60 -14.81
CA ILE A 117 21.61 8.49 -16.24
C ILE A 117 22.26 9.71 -16.92
N PRO A 118 23.29 9.52 -17.76
CA PRO A 118 23.94 10.64 -18.44
C PRO A 118 22.97 11.45 -19.28
N GLY A 119 22.97 12.76 -19.11
CA GLY A 119 22.14 13.69 -19.88
C GLY A 119 20.67 13.74 -19.47
N VAL A 120 20.27 13.04 -18.40
CA VAL A 120 18.89 13.06 -17.89
C VAL A 120 18.81 13.75 -16.54
N THR A 121 17.95 14.76 -16.46
CA THR A 121 17.73 15.58 -15.26
C THR A 121 16.32 15.35 -14.69
N PHE A 122 16.05 15.86 -13.50
CA PHE A 122 14.71 15.85 -12.91
C PHE A 122 13.62 16.46 -13.81
N GLY A 123 13.99 17.49 -14.59
CA GLY A 123 13.05 18.15 -15.49
C GLY A 123 12.55 17.27 -16.64
N GLU A 124 13.27 16.19 -16.94
CA GLU A 124 12.94 15.24 -18.01
C GLU A 124 12.17 14.04 -17.51
N MET A 125 12.01 13.91 -16.19
CA MET A 125 11.27 12.82 -15.58
C MET A 125 9.80 12.84 -16.02
N LYS A 126 9.35 11.71 -16.56
CA LYS A 126 7.98 11.49 -17.01
C LYS A 126 7.31 10.42 -16.18
N LEU A 127 6.03 10.60 -15.95
CA LEU A 127 5.21 9.69 -15.16
C LEU A 127 3.98 9.25 -15.97
N GLN A 128 3.65 7.98 -15.88
CA GLN A 128 2.35 7.44 -16.25
C GLN A 128 1.78 6.75 -15.02
N ILE A 129 0.55 7.05 -14.68
CA ILE A 129 -0.09 6.56 -13.46
C ILE A 129 -1.24 5.66 -13.87
N LYS A 130 -1.30 4.46 -13.30
CA LYS A 130 -2.44 3.55 -13.45
C LYS A 130 -3.02 3.29 -12.07
N LEU A 131 -4.33 3.53 -11.92
CA LEU A 131 -5.08 3.35 -10.70
C LEU A 131 -6.06 2.20 -10.85
N GLY A 132 -5.97 1.20 -9.98
CA GLY A 132 -6.98 0.15 -9.83
C GLY A 132 -8.01 0.60 -8.81
N VAL A 133 -9.21 0.94 -9.29
CA VAL A 133 -10.30 1.50 -8.48
C VAL A 133 -11.55 0.65 -8.67
N PRO A 134 -12.32 0.33 -7.61
CA PRO A 134 -13.59 -0.36 -7.76
C PRO A 134 -14.50 0.37 -8.73
N HIS A 135 -15.08 -0.37 -9.67
CA HIS A 135 -15.83 0.20 -10.80
C HIS A 135 -16.87 1.24 -10.38
N ILE A 136 -17.63 0.94 -9.33
CA ILE A 136 -18.69 1.82 -8.83
C ILE A 136 -18.19 3.15 -8.24
N LEU A 137 -16.91 3.23 -7.88
CA LEU A 137 -16.30 4.42 -7.27
C LEU A 137 -15.53 5.27 -8.28
N GLN A 138 -15.29 4.78 -9.50
CA GLN A 138 -14.47 5.48 -10.50
C GLN A 138 -15.02 6.88 -10.85
N GLN A 139 -16.35 7.03 -10.88
CA GLN A 139 -16.99 8.30 -11.22
C GLN A 139 -16.82 9.39 -10.15
N SER A 140 -16.57 8.98 -8.91
CA SER A 140 -16.37 9.91 -7.78
C SER A 140 -14.90 10.27 -7.55
N LEU A 141 -13.99 9.71 -8.35
CA LEU A 141 -12.55 9.94 -8.24
C LEU A 141 -12.14 11.29 -8.83
N ASP A 142 -11.52 12.15 -8.01
CA ASP A 142 -10.93 13.41 -8.45
C ASP A 142 -9.47 13.20 -8.87
N ILE A 143 -9.26 13.08 -10.19
CA ILE A 143 -7.93 12.84 -10.78
C ILE A 143 -6.98 14.03 -10.56
N GLU A 144 -7.48 15.26 -10.54
CA GLU A 144 -6.61 16.44 -10.35
C GLU A 144 -6.03 16.47 -8.92
N LYS A 145 -6.82 16.10 -7.92
CA LYS A 145 -6.29 15.92 -6.56
C LYS A 145 -5.26 14.81 -6.49
N VAL A 146 -5.46 13.70 -7.19
CA VAL A 146 -4.47 12.62 -7.23
C VAL A 146 -3.17 13.09 -7.87
N LYS A 147 -3.22 13.85 -8.97
CA LYS A 147 -2.02 14.41 -9.62
C LYS A 147 -1.23 15.33 -8.67
N SER A 148 -1.89 16.04 -7.79
CA SER A 148 -1.24 16.94 -6.83
C SER A 148 -0.33 16.25 -5.81
N VAL A 149 -0.41 14.92 -5.70
CA VAL A 149 0.46 14.11 -4.82
C VAL A 149 1.91 14.10 -5.32
N PHE A 150 2.12 14.26 -6.64
CA PHE A 150 3.43 14.13 -7.25
C PHE A 150 4.17 15.47 -7.25
N PRO A 151 5.28 15.59 -6.48
CA PRO A 151 5.97 16.88 -6.31
C PRO A 151 6.83 17.26 -7.52
N TYR A 152 7.14 16.32 -8.40
CA TYR A 152 7.97 16.51 -9.59
C TYR A 152 7.69 15.40 -10.62
N GLY A 153 8.17 15.65 -11.86
CA GLY A 153 7.92 14.78 -13.00
C GLY A 153 6.71 15.24 -13.82
N LYS A 154 6.82 15.12 -15.13
CA LYS A 154 5.73 15.43 -16.06
C LYS A 154 4.77 14.24 -16.14
N ILE A 155 3.56 14.38 -15.63
CA ILE A 155 2.52 13.36 -15.76
C ILE A 155 2.02 13.37 -17.22
N LEU A 156 2.25 12.26 -17.93
CA LEU A 156 1.82 12.08 -19.31
C LEU A 156 0.39 11.58 -19.39
N ASN A 157 0.03 10.64 -18.53
CA ASN A 157 -1.28 10.02 -18.52
C ASN A 157 -1.65 9.51 -17.12
N VAL A 158 -2.95 9.55 -16.81
CA VAL A 158 -3.55 8.85 -15.66
C VAL A 158 -4.63 7.94 -16.20
N GLU A 159 -4.45 6.65 -16.04
CA GLU A 159 -5.39 5.61 -16.47
C GLU A 159 -6.09 5.04 -15.23
N VAL A 160 -7.41 4.99 -15.25
CA VAL A 160 -8.22 4.36 -14.22
C VAL A 160 -8.80 3.08 -14.78
N VAL A 161 -8.54 1.97 -14.09
CA VAL A 161 -9.01 0.64 -14.47
C VAL A 161 -9.77 -0.01 -13.33
N ASP A 162 -10.54 -1.03 -13.64
CA ASP A 162 -11.19 -1.85 -12.61
C ASP A 162 -10.14 -2.53 -11.73
N GLY A 163 -10.30 -2.41 -10.44
CA GLY A 163 -9.38 -2.97 -9.46
C GLY A 163 -9.68 -2.45 -8.05
N GLY A 164 -8.73 -2.58 -7.15
CA GLY A 164 -8.97 -2.25 -5.76
C GLY A 164 -9.97 -3.19 -5.09
N LEU A 165 -10.52 -2.77 -3.96
CA LEU A 165 -11.44 -3.57 -3.16
C LEU A 165 -12.35 -2.64 -2.36
N ILE A 166 -13.59 -3.07 -2.16
CA ILE A 166 -14.48 -2.56 -1.11
C ILE A 166 -14.68 -3.71 -0.13
N CYS A 167 -14.39 -3.50 1.13
CA CYS A 167 -14.57 -4.48 2.18
C CYS A 167 -15.19 -3.86 3.42
N SER A 168 -15.90 -4.67 4.21
CA SER A 168 -16.40 -4.23 5.52
C SER A 168 -15.22 -4.05 6.48
N SER A 169 -15.15 -2.91 7.14
CA SER A 169 -14.22 -2.65 8.24
C SER A 169 -14.74 -3.18 9.58
N GLY A 170 -16.05 -3.44 9.66
CA GLY A 170 -16.75 -3.81 10.87
C GLY A 170 -16.94 -2.67 11.88
N VAL A 171 -16.56 -1.45 11.52
CA VAL A 171 -16.65 -0.27 12.39
C VAL A 171 -17.26 0.90 11.64
N VAL A 172 -18.21 1.58 12.27
CA VAL A 172 -18.85 2.81 11.78
C VAL A 172 -18.64 3.90 12.81
N VAL A 173 -18.05 5.03 12.40
CA VAL A 173 -17.81 6.21 13.25
C VAL A 173 -18.48 7.41 12.58
N GLU A 174 -19.70 7.72 12.96
CA GLU A 174 -20.49 8.81 12.36
C GLU A 174 -19.80 10.16 12.47
N ASP A 175 -19.09 10.43 13.57
CA ASP A 175 -18.32 11.66 13.78
C ASP A 175 -17.16 11.83 12.77
N MET A 176 -16.74 10.76 12.11
CA MET A 176 -15.72 10.77 11.05
C MET A 176 -16.35 10.82 9.64
N GLY A 177 -17.66 10.90 9.55
CA GLY A 177 -18.39 10.99 8.29
C GLY A 177 -18.72 9.65 7.64
N ASP A 178 -18.64 8.54 8.39
CA ASP A 178 -18.98 7.22 7.89
C ASP A 178 -20.47 7.09 7.63
N LYS A 179 -20.83 6.55 6.49
CA LYS A 179 -22.23 6.22 6.12
C LYS A 179 -22.56 4.76 6.39
N ASN A 180 -21.56 3.92 6.33
CA ASN A 180 -21.60 2.48 6.58
C ASN A 180 -20.21 2.01 7.03
N ASP A 181 -19.97 0.72 7.10
CA ASP A 181 -18.67 0.12 7.47
C ASP A 181 -17.77 -0.20 6.27
N ASP A 182 -18.04 0.35 5.09
CA ASP A 182 -17.20 0.13 3.92
C ASP A 182 -15.83 0.80 4.06
N CYS A 183 -14.80 0.06 3.73
CA CYS A 183 -13.43 0.54 3.55
C CYS A 183 -13.07 0.47 2.07
N TYR A 184 -12.63 1.58 1.50
CA TYR A 184 -12.21 1.66 0.10
C TYR A 184 -10.72 1.44 -0.03
N ILE A 185 -10.31 0.49 -0.86
CA ILE A 185 -8.92 0.15 -1.12
C ILE A 185 -8.63 0.40 -2.60
N VAL A 186 -7.57 1.15 -2.87
CA VAL A 186 -7.12 1.52 -4.21
C VAL A 186 -5.67 1.07 -4.39
N ASN A 187 -5.35 0.56 -5.55
CA ASN A 187 -3.99 0.22 -5.96
C ASN A 187 -3.45 1.27 -6.93
N ALA A 188 -2.18 1.62 -6.82
CA ALA A 188 -1.50 2.51 -7.75
C ALA A 188 -0.29 1.82 -8.35
N ALA A 189 -0.07 2.00 -9.65
CA ALA A 189 1.17 1.69 -10.33
C ALA A 189 1.68 2.96 -11.02
N VAL A 190 2.87 3.39 -10.67
CA VAL A 190 3.52 4.59 -11.18
C VAL A 190 4.69 4.17 -12.07
N TYR A 191 4.54 4.39 -13.36
CA TYR A 191 5.56 4.12 -14.35
C TYR A 191 6.45 5.34 -14.48
N ILE A 192 7.74 5.17 -14.25
CA ILE A 192 8.72 6.25 -14.20
C ILE A 192 9.73 6.08 -15.32
N GLY A 193 9.96 7.16 -16.08
CA GLY A 193 10.85 7.17 -17.21
C GLY A 193 11.28 8.58 -17.63
N TYR A 194 11.84 8.69 -18.85
CA TYR A 194 12.31 9.94 -19.45
C TYR A 194 12.14 9.96 -20.96
#